data_8848bcd6e43af705e1d6ac7bdb664d2a
#
_entry.id   8848bcd6e43af705e1d6ac7bdb664d2a
#
_cell.length_a   1.000
_cell.length_b   1.000
_cell.length_c   1.000
_cell.angle_alpha   90.00
_cell.angle_beta   90.00
_cell.angle_gamma   90.00
#
_symmetry.space_group_name_H-M   'P 1'
#
loop_
_entity.id
_entity.type
_entity.pdbx_description
1 polymer ?
#
loop_
_entity_poly.entity_id
_entity_poly.type
_entity_poly.pdbx_seq_one_letter_code
_entity_poly.pdbx_strand_id
1 'polypeptide(L)'
;RVRETSTTSGTGTLDLAGVVTGWETFVAGVGTTNTTYYGIHEEGTANWEVGVGTVTDAAPDTLSRTAITSSNSDTDSNGRYTLCFSE
;
A
#
# COMPACT_ATOMS: atom_id res chain seq x y z
N ARG A 1 -4.36 8.25 10.07
CA ARG A 1 -3.10 8.69 9.46
C ARG A 1 -2.18 7.50 9.29
N VAL A 2 -2.24 6.88 8.11
CA VAL A 2 -1.58 5.61 7.85
C VAL A 2 -0.56 5.78 6.73
N ARG A 3 0.64 5.27 6.94
CA ARG A 3 1.66 5.21 5.91
C ARG A 3 2.63 4.10 6.21
N GLU A 4 2.76 3.18 5.27
CA GLU A 4 3.72 2.09 5.35
C GLU A 4 4.50 1.96 4.06
N THR A 5 5.63 1.27 4.13
CA THR A 5 6.43 0.97 2.95
C THR A 5 6.17 -0.45 2.48
N SER A 6 6.56 -0.73 1.24
CA SER A 6 6.51 -2.07 0.68
C SER A 6 7.65 -2.24 -0.29
N THR A 7 8.16 -3.47 -0.38
CA THR A 7 9.15 -3.83 -1.39
C THR A 7 8.63 -4.92 -2.32
N THR A 8 7.34 -5.21 -2.28
CA THR A 8 6.74 -6.22 -3.12
C THR A 8 6.73 -5.77 -4.58
N SER A 9 7.22 -6.60 -5.48
CA SER A 9 7.13 -6.36 -6.91
C SER A 9 5.85 -6.95 -7.48
N GLY A 10 5.45 -6.48 -8.64
CA GLY A 10 4.29 -7.01 -9.35
C GLY A 10 3.01 -6.28 -8.99
N THR A 11 1.89 -6.73 -9.57
CA THR A 11 0.59 -6.08 -9.43
C THR A 11 -0.30 -6.76 -8.41
N GLY A 12 0.20 -7.76 -7.70
CA GLY A 12 -0.58 -8.52 -6.72
C GLY A 12 -0.62 -7.87 -5.36
N THR A 13 -0.98 -8.69 -4.37
CA THR A 13 -1.05 -8.24 -2.98
C THR A 13 0.31 -7.73 -2.50
N LEU A 14 0.29 -6.60 -1.82
CA LEU A 14 1.50 -5.99 -1.27
C LEU A 14 1.77 -6.51 0.13
N ASP A 15 3.02 -6.90 0.38
CA ASP A 15 3.50 -7.16 1.73
C ASP A 15 3.92 -5.83 2.34
N LEU A 16 3.35 -5.50 3.50
CA LEU A 16 3.66 -4.24 4.17
C LEU A 16 4.93 -4.42 4.99
N ALA A 17 5.90 -3.54 4.76
CA ALA A 17 7.24 -3.70 5.32
C ALA A 17 7.46 -2.93 6.61
N GLY A 18 6.53 -2.05 6.96
CA GLY A 18 6.64 -1.32 8.22
C GLY A 18 6.18 0.12 8.12
N VAL A 19 5.85 0.67 9.26
CA VAL A 19 5.30 2.01 9.36
C VAL A 19 6.38 3.07 9.12
N VAL A 20 5.98 4.16 8.50
CA VAL A 20 6.82 5.36 8.42
C VAL A 20 6.74 6.07 9.77
N THR A 21 7.86 6.55 10.29
CA THR A 21 7.92 7.21 11.59
C THR A 21 6.90 8.35 11.67
N GLY A 22 6.11 8.35 12.74
CA GLY A 22 5.09 9.37 12.95
C GLY A 22 3.73 9.03 12.34
N TRP A 23 3.62 7.85 11.71
CA TRP A 23 2.38 7.38 11.08
C TRP A 23 1.95 6.07 11.73
N GLU A 24 0.76 5.59 11.36
CA GLU A 24 0.24 4.31 11.83
C GLU A 24 0.35 3.25 10.74
N THR A 25 0.33 1.98 11.15
CA THR A 25 0.22 0.88 10.21
C THR A 25 -1.20 0.79 9.67
N PHE A 26 -1.36 0.10 8.53
CA PHE A 26 -2.69 -0.14 7.98
C PHE A 26 -3.54 -0.96 8.96
N VAL A 27 -2.94 -1.92 9.64
CA VAL A 27 -3.69 -2.72 10.61
C VAL A 27 -4.16 -1.85 11.77
N ALA A 28 -3.34 -0.95 12.27
CA ALA A 28 -3.71 -0.08 13.39
C ALA A 28 -4.75 0.98 12.99
N GLY A 29 -4.58 1.58 11.81
CA GLY A 29 -5.44 2.69 11.39
C GLY A 29 -6.71 2.27 10.68
N VAL A 30 -6.67 1.17 9.94
CA VAL A 30 -7.82 0.67 9.17
C VAL A 30 -8.45 -0.55 9.82
N GLY A 31 -7.63 -1.48 10.28
CA GLY A 31 -8.08 -2.73 10.86
C GLY A 31 -8.06 -3.88 9.86
N THR A 32 -7.76 -5.09 10.38
CA THR A 32 -7.73 -6.27 9.55
C THR A 32 -9.10 -6.58 8.97
N THR A 33 -9.13 -7.14 7.78
CA THR A 33 -10.31 -7.50 6.99
C THR A 33 -11.14 -6.32 6.50
N ASN A 34 -10.78 -5.10 6.86
CA ASN A 34 -11.47 -3.91 6.38
C ASN A 34 -10.88 -3.47 5.04
N THR A 35 -11.72 -2.86 4.21
CA THR A 35 -11.27 -2.26 2.96
C THR A 35 -10.94 -0.80 3.16
N THR A 36 -10.05 -0.28 2.31
CA THR A 36 -9.68 1.12 2.35
C THR A 36 -9.25 1.57 0.97
N TYR A 37 -9.38 2.86 0.73
CA TYR A 37 -8.69 3.49 -0.39
C TYR A 37 -7.21 3.56 -0.05
N TYR A 38 -6.37 3.43 -1.05
CA TYR A 38 -4.93 3.57 -0.85
C TYR A 38 -4.31 4.39 -1.98
N GLY A 39 -3.16 4.98 -1.70
CA GLY A 39 -2.31 5.58 -2.71
C GLY A 39 -0.93 4.98 -2.59
N ILE A 40 -0.32 4.68 -3.72
CA ILE A 40 1.04 4.17 -3.79
C ILE A 40 1.89 5.16 -4.56
N HIS A 41 3.09 5.41 -4.06
CA HIS A 41 4.10 6.16 -4.78
C HIS A 41 5.38 5.35 -4.81
N GLU A 42 5.92 5.13 -5.99
CA GLU A 42 7.18 4.42 -6.15
C GLU A 42 8.33 5.38 -5.91
N GLU A 43 9.15 5.08 -4.91
CA GLU A 43 10.21 5.99 -4.46
C GLU A 43 11.23 6.21 -5.57
N GLY A 44 11.64 7.47 -5.72
CA GLY A 44 12.62 7.84 -6.72
C GLY A 44 12.07 8.01 -8.12
N THR A 45 10.76 7.87 -8.30
CA THR A 45 10.11 8.01 -9.61
C THR A 45 8.86 8.86 -9.47
N ALA A 46 8.21 9.14 -10.61
CA ALA A 46 6.93 9.81 -10.64
C ALA A 46 5.76 8.82 -10.74
N ASN A 47 6.01 7.53 -10.56
CA ASN A 47 4.98 6.50 -10.71
C ASN A 47 4.07 6.46 -9.49
N TRP A 48 2.78 6.27 -9.74
CA TRP A 48 1.78 6.27 -8.69
C TRP A 48 0.60 5.38 -9.08
N GLU A 49 -0.14 4.97 -8.05
CA GLU A 49 -1.35 4.18 -8.23
C GLU A 49 -2.31 4.50 -7.10
N VAL A 50 -3.61 4.55 -7.39
CA VAL A 50 -4.66 4.66 -6.37
C VAL A 50 -5.70 3.59 -6.60
N GLY A 51 -6.27 3.10 -5.52
CA GLY A 51 -7.25 2.03 -5.62
C GLY A 51 -7.90 1.70 -4.29
N VAL A 52 -8.54 0.55 -4.27
CA VAL A 52 -9.21 0.01 -3.07
C VAL A 52 -8.61 -1.36 -2.77
N GLY A 53 -8.28 -1.60 -1.53
CA GLY A 53 -7.73 -2.89 -1.11
C GLY A 53 -8.24 -3.32 0.26
N THR A 54 -7.92 -4.55 0.63
CA THR A 54 -8.27 -5.14 1.92
C THR A 54 -7.01 -5.34 2.74
N VAL A 55 -7.06 -4.91 3.99
CA VAL A 55 -5.96 -5.05 4.94
C VAL A 55 -6.06 -6.41 5.62
N THR A 56 -4.94 -7.10 5.75
CA THR A 56 -4.88 -8.38 6.46
C THR A 56 -3.75 -8.34 7.49
N ASP A 57 -4.08 -8.64 8.74
CA ASP A 57 -3.11 -8.76 9.82
C ASP A 57 -2.44 -10.13 9.71
N ALA A 58 -1.18 -10.13 9.36
CA ALA A 58 -0.40 -11.35 9.16
C ALA A 58 1.07 -11.03 9.45
N ALA A 59 1.95 -11.94 9.09
CA ALA A 59 3.38 -11.73 9.27
C ALA A 59 4.09 -12.06 7.95
N PRO A 60 4.27 -11.07 7.07
CA PRO A 60 3.96 -9.65 7.23
C PRO A 60 2.49 -9.35 6.99
N ASP A 61 2.05 -8.18 7.47
CA ASP A 61 0.72 -7.68 7.12
C ASP A 61 0.64 -7.43 5.62
N THR A 62 -0.56 -7.51 5.06
CA THR A 62 -0.73 -7.33 3.61
C THR A 62 -1.84 -6.34 3.30
N LEU A 63 -1.73 -5.76 2.10
CA LEU A 63 -2.78 -4.94 1.50
C LEU A 63 -3.03 -5.49 0.10
N SER A 64 -4.23 -6.01 -0.14
CA SER A 64 -4.59 -6.48 -1.47
C SER A 64 -4.87 -5.29 -2.38
N ARG A 65 -4.69 -5.50 -3.69
CA ARG A 65 -5.06 -4.51 -4.70
C ARG A 65 -6.31 -5.00 -5.39
N THR A 66 -7.43 -4.92 -4.67
CA THR A 66 -8.69 -5.49 -5.14
C THR A 66 -9.19 -4.79 -6.40
N ALA A 67 -9.08 -3.47 -6.43
CA ALA A 67 -9.52 -2.69 -7.59
C ALA A 67 -8.60 -1.47 -7.74
N ILE A 68 -7.85 -1.44 -8.83
CA ILE A 68 -7.00 -0.30 -9.17
C ILE A 68 -7.89 0.72 -9.88
N THR A 69 -7.99 1.91 -9.29
CA THR A 69 -8.83 2.97 -9.85
C THR A 69 -8.09 3.74 -10.92
N SER A 70 -6.83 4.07 -10.69
CA SER A 70 -6.02 4.82 -11.64
C SER A 70 -4.54 4.62 -11.35
N SER A 71 -3.73 4.67 -12.39
CA SER A 71 -2.30 4.50 -12.30
C SER A 71 -1.66 5.16 -13.50
N ASN A 72 -0.48 5.74 -13.34
CA ASN A 72 0.20 6.35 -14.49
C ASN A 72 1.21 5.41 -15.13
N SER A 73 1.51 4.28 -14.52
CA SER A 73 2.51 3.38 -15.07
C SER A 73 2.65 2.11 -14.25
N ASP A 74 3.80 1.50 -14.36
CA ASP A 74 4.14 0.24 -13.74
C ASP A 74 4.57 0.43 -12.31
N THR A 75 3.63 0.46 -11.39
CA THR A 75 3.97 0.36 -9.98
C THR A 75 4.37 -1.07 -9.63
N ASP A 76 4.64 -1.89 -10.64
CA ASP A 76 5.02 -3.27 -10.43
C ASP A 76 6.50 -3.55 -10.65
N SER A 77 7.31 -2.56 -11.04
CA SER A 77 8.60 -2.87 -11.61
C SER A 77 9.73 -3.08 -10.61
N ASN A 78 9.82 -2.33 -9.54
CA ASN A 78 10.99 -2.45 -8.68
C ASN A 78 10.70 -2.58 -7.19
N GLY A 79 9.46 -2.59 -6.80
CA GLY A 79 9.08 -2.97 -5.45
C GLY A 79 9.53 -2.04 -4.33
N ARG A 80 9.54 -0.75 -4.58
CA ARG A 80 9.90 0.22 -3.53
C ARG A 80 8.83 1.28 -3.43
N TYR A 81 7.84 1.01 -2.61
CA TYR A 81 6.65 1.85 -2.54
C TYR A 81 6.46 2.48 -1.18
N THR A 82 5.91 3.67 -1.19
CA THR A 82 5.33 4.28 -0.01
C THR A 82 3.82 4.29 -0.19
N LEU A 83 3.12 3.65 0.73
CA LEU A 83 1.68 3.53 0.67
C LEU A 83 1.05 4.48 1.67
N CYS A 84 0.02 5.17 1.23
CA CYS A 84 -0.72 6.08 2.09
C CYS A 84 -2.18 5.71 2.09
N PHE A 85 -2.81 5.91 3.23
CA PHE A 85 -4.26 5.94 3.35
C PHE A 85 -4.68 7.40 3.18
N SER A 86 -5.58 7.66 2.24
CA SER A 86 -6.10 9.00 2.02
C SER A 86 -7.29 9.21 2.94
N GLU A 87 -7.20 10.21 3.75
CA GLU A 87 -8.32 10.55 4.64
C GLU A 87 -9.26 11.53 4.00
#